data_c2cf6681ecd3f01c6c3b884a0ff59707
#
_entry.id   c2cf6681ecd3f01c6c3b884a0ff59707
#
_cell.length_a   1.000
_cell.length_b   1.000
_cell.length_c   1.000
_cell.angle_alpha   90.00
_cell.angle_beta   90.00
_cell.angle_gamma   90.00
#
_symmetry.space_group_name_H-M   'P 1'
#
loop_
_entity.id
_entity.type
_entity.pdbx_description
1 polymer ?
#
loop_
_entity_poly.entity_id
_entity_poly.type
_entity_poly.pdbx_seq_one_letter_code
_entity_poly.pdbx_strand_id
1 'polypeptide(L)'
;VVIVPDGALHYVNFETLPVAGATPRYWIEDATLAVAPSLAIATAAPPPKAKRHDSALVIGDALAAGVDYPRLTYAPLEIARVEANLASCKITPATEARATPSFYRHANPRQFSIIHFSAHGEANPKSPLDSAIILSPQDGAFKLYARDVIDIPLSADLVTISACRGAGSRVYSGEGLVGFAWAFLKAGAHHVVAGLWDVTDRSTPDMMDRFYRAMQAGQTPVDALRVAKLAMVRAENAFRKPYYWGPLQIYIR
;
A
#
# COMPACT_ATOMS: atom_id res chain seq x y z
N VAL A 1 -7.32 -16.83 3.60
CA VAL A 1 -6.59 -17.57 2.57
C VAL A 1 -5.35 -16.77 2.18
N VAL A 2 -4.19 -17.43 2.14
CA VAL A 2 -2.94 -16.84 1.61
C VAL A 2 -2.70 -17.45 0.23
N ILE A 3 -2.48 -16.60 -0.75
CA ILE A 3 -2.19 -16.99 -2.13
C ILE A 3 -0.72 -16.70 -2.41
N VAL A 4 -0.02 -17.70 -2.92
CA VAL A 4 1.35 -17.57 -3.42
C VAL A 4 1.28 -17.76 -4.94
N PRO A 5 1.10 -16.69 -5.72
CA PRO A 5 0.95 -16.81 -7.16
C PRO A 5 2.26 -17.16 -7.83
N ASP A 6 2.19 -17.71 -9.04
CA ASP A 6 3.33 -17.95 -9.90
C ASP A 6 3.07 -17.41 -11.32
N GLY A 7 4.13 -16.98 -12.00
CA GLY A 7 4.10 -16.49 -13.37
C GLY A 7 3.05 -15.37 -13.56
N ALA A 8 2.20 -15.51 -14.56
CA ALA A 8 1.18 -14.52 -14.91
C ALA A 8 0.11 -14.32 -13.82
N LEU A 9 -0.04 -15.25 -12.88
CA LEU A 9 -1.01 -15.14 -11.79
C LEU A 9 -0.69 -14.00 -10.82
N HIS A 10 0.53 -13.50 -10.78
CA HIS A 10 0.89 -12.30 -10.03
C HIS A 10 0.13 -11.03 -10.47
N TYR A 11 -0.39 -11.01 -11.69
CA TYR A 11 -1.15 -9.88 -12.23
C TYR A 11 -2.67 -10.04 -12.04
N VAL A 12 -3.11 -11.14 -11.41
CA VAL A 12 -4.52 -11.43 -11.16
C VAL A 12 -4.93 -10.93 -9.77
N ASN A 13 -5.96 -10.11 -9.73
CA ASN A 13 -6.62 -9.84 -8.46
C ASN A 13 -7.65 -10.93 -8.17
N PHE A 14 -7.29 -11.86 -7.29
CA PHE A 14 -8.15 -12.99 -6.91
C PHE A 14 -9.43 -12.55 -6.20
N GLU A 15 -9.42 -11.42 -5.51
CA GLU A 15 -10.58 -10.89 -4.80
C GLU A 15 -11.73 -10.52 -5.75
N THR A 16 -11.39 -10.15 -7.00
CA THR A 16 -12.35 -9.74 -8.02
C THR A 16 -12.90 -10.89 -8.87
N LEU A 17 -12.45 -12.13 -8.63
CA LEU A 17 -12.92 -13.28 -9.35
C LEU A 17 -14.39 -13.54 -9.02
N PRO A 18 -15.24 -13.76 -10.07
CA PRO A 18 -16.64 -14.10 -9.86
C PRO A 18 -16.77 -15.51 -9.28
N VAL A 19 -17.65 -15.67 -8.30
CA VAL A 19 -18.00 -16.96 -7.72
C VAL A 19 -19.34 -17.42 -8.28
N ALA A 20 -19.39 -18.68 -8.71
CA ALA A 20 -20.61 -19.29 -9.20
C ALA A 20 -21.69 -19.34 -8.10
N GLY A 21 -22.95 -19.08 -8.47
CA GLY A 21 -24.07 -19.11 -7.55
C GLY A 21 -25.32 -18.48 -8.16
N ALA A 22 -26.43 -18.50 -7.44
CA ALA A 22 -27.70 -17.91 -7.86
C ALA A 22 -27.61 -16.38 -8.01
N THR A 23 -26.75 -15.74 -7.23
CA THR A 23 -26.45 -14.30 -7.32
C THR A 23 -24.97 -14.11 -7.64
N PRO A 24 -24.64 -13.28 -8.65
CA PRO A 24 -23.25 -12.95 -8.93
C PRO A 24 -22.59 -12.26 -7.72
N ARG A 25 -21.45 -12.77 -7.29
CA ARG A 25 -20.63 -12.18 -6.20
C ARG A 25 -19.15 -12.37 -6.50
N TYR A 26 -18.32 -11.62 -5.80
CA TYR A 26 -16.88 -11.71 -5.90
C TYR A 26 -16.30 -12.61 -4.81
N TRP A 27 -15.14 -13.23 -5.04
CA TRP A 27 -14.50 -14.12 -4.06
C TRP A 27 -14.18 -13.43 -2.73
N ILE A 28 -13.90 -12.13 -2.73
CA ILE A 28 -13.72 -11.35 -1.50
C ILE A 28 -14.95 -11.41 -0.57
N GLU A 29 -16.15 -11.66 -1.10
CA GLU A 29 -17.36 -11.76 -0.28
C GLU A 29 -17.39 -13.05 0.55
N ASP A 30 -16.75 -14.11 0.06
CA ASP A 30 -16.69 -15.42 0.71
C ASP A 30 -15.44 -15.58 1.60
N ALA A 31 -14.30 -14.95 1.26
CA ALA A 31 -13.03 -15.19 1.93
C ALA A 31 -12.20 -13.91 2.15
N THR A 32 -11.43 -13.89 3.24
CA THR A 32 -10.35 -12.93 3.44
C THR A 32 -9.10 -13.42 2.70
N LEU A 33 -8.58 -12.61 1.78
CA LEU A 33 -7.46 -12.97 0.92
C LEU A 33 -6.24 -12.09 1.21
N ALA A 34 -5.06 -12.70 1.20
CA ALA A 34 -3.77 -12.02 1.24
C ALA A 34 -2.82 -12.67 0.23
N VAL A 35 -1.86 -11.93 -0.26
CA VAL A 35 -0.87 -12.41 -1.24
C VAL A 35 0.51 -12.45 -0.61
N ALA A 36 1.22 -13.56 -0.74
CA ALA A 36 2.66 -13.59 -0.48
C ALA A 36 3.39 -13.58 -1.83
N PRO A 37 4.34 -12.66 -2.05
CA PRO A 37 5.00 -12.50 -3.36
C PRO A 37 5.74 -13.75 -3.83
N SER A 38 6.26 -14.56 -2.89
CA SER A 38 6.91 -15.84 -3.18
C SER A 38 6.91 -16.75 -1.95
N LEU A 39 7.16 -18.05 -2.14
CA LEU A 39 7.34 -18.98 -1.03
C LEU A 39 8.51 -18.58 -0.14
N ALA A 40 9.59 -18.04 -0.71
CA ALA A 40 10.76 -17.60 0.05
C ALA A 40 10.37 -16.47 1.05
N ILE A 41 9.49 -15.55 0.65
CA ILE A 41 8.96 -14.51 1.54
C ILE A 41 7.96 -15.11 2.54
N ALA A 42 7.03 -15.96 2.08
CA ALA A 42 5.99 -16.55 2.93
C ALA A 42 6.55 -17.45 4.05
N THR A 43 7.73 -18.07 3.83
CA THR A 43 8.36 -18.99 4.79
C THR A 43 9.53 -18.36 5.55
N ALA A 44 9.91 -17.14 5.24
CA ALA A 44 10.95 -16.42 5.96
C ALA A 44 10.51 -16.17 7.42
N ALA A 45 11.48 -16.29 8.36
CA ALA A 45 11.19 -15.95 9.75
C ALA A 45 10.64 -14.51 9.84
N PRO A 46 9.50 -14.30 10.50
CA PRO A 46 8.93 -12.97 10.61
C PRO A 46 9.89 -12.07 11.40
N PRO A 47 10.07 -10.79 10.99
CA PRO A 47 10.78 -9.83 11.79
C PRO A 47 10.07 -9.66 13.16
N PRO A 48 10.77 -9.19 14.20
CA PRO A 48 10.12 -8.91 15.48
C PRO A 48 8.92 -7.96 15.27
N LYS A 49 7.73 -8.36 15.68
CA LYS A 49 6.53 -7.51 15.59
C LYS A 49 6.76 -6.18 16.29
N ALA A 50 6.34 -5.09 15.67
CA ALA A 50 6.12 -3.84 16.40
C ALA A 50 5.18 -4.13 17.58
N LYS A 51 5.59 -3.74 18.78
CA LYS A 51 4.89 -4.13 20.02
C LYS A 51 3.47 -3.58 20.13
N ARG A 52 3.13 -2.51 19.39
CA ARG A 52 1.81 -1.84 19.33
C ARG A 52 1.77 -0.95 18.07
N HIS A 53 0.57 -0.64 17.59
CA HIS A 53 0.35 0.45 16.62
C HIS A 53 0.35 1.79 17.39
N ASP A 54 1.52 2.22 17.86
CA ASP A 54 1.71 3.39 18.69
C ASP A 54 2.38 4.57 17.98
N SER A 55 2.91 4.33 16.79
CA SER A 55 3.65 5.33 16.01
C SER A 55 3.36 5.20 14.52
N ALA A 56 3.07 6.31 13.87
CA ALA A 56 2.77 6.37 12.45
C ALA A 56 3.61 7.43 11.74
N LEU A 57 4.13 7.08 10.58
CA LEU A 57 4.74 7.99 9.60
C LEU A 57 3.74 8.17 8.45
N VAL A 58 3.27 9.38 8.23
CA VAL A 58 2.30 9.70 7.18
C VAL A 58 2.94 10.66 6.20
N ILE A 59 3.21 10.21 4.98
CA ILE A 59 3.90 10.98 3.93
C ILE A 59 2.96 11.11 2.74
N GLY A 60 2.69 12.33 2.31
CA GLY A 60 1.85 12.52 1.13
C GLY A 60 1.52 13.97 0.85
N ASP A 61 0.51 14.18 0.00
CA ASP A 61 0.18 15.53 -0.47
C ASP A 61 1.42 16.28 -0.99
N ALA A 62 2.25 15.57 -1.76
CA ALA A 62 3.48 16.08 -2.29
C ALA A 62 3.24 17.24 -3.27
N LEU A 63 4.13 18.21 -3.28
CA LEU A 63 4.15 19.26 -4.30
C LEU A 63 4.41 18.63 -5.68
N ALA A 64 3.93 19.30 -6.73
CA ALA A 64 4.16 18.83 -8.10
C ALA A 64 5.65 18.66 -8.41
N ALA A 65 6.01 17.53 -9.02
CA ALA A 65 7.37 17.22 -9.47
C ALA A 65 7.44 17.25 -11.00
N GLY A 66 7.07 18.39 -11.58
CA GLY A 66 6.99 18.61 -13.02
C GLY A 66 5.57 18.38 -13.58
N VAL A 67 5.47 18.42 -14.91
CA VAL A 67 4.18 18.31 -15.63
C VAL A 67 3.60 16.89 -15.51
N ASP A 68 4.48 15.88 -15.47
CA ASP A 68 4.07 14.47 -15.43
C ASP A 68 3.52 14.04 -14.06
N TYR A 69 3.85 14.78 -12.99
CA TYR A 69 3.45 14.48 -11.61
C TYR A 69 2.82 15.72 -10.95
N PRO A 70 1.60 16.10 -11.35
CA PRO A 70 0.87 17.20 -10.71
C PRO A 70 0.52 16.85 -9.26
N ARG A 71 0.23 17.84 -8.42
CA ARG A 71 -0.26 17.60 -7.07
C ARG A 71 -1.58 16.81 -7.12
N LEU A 72 -1.70 15.77 -6.32
CA LEU A 72 -2.91 14.98 -6.20
C LEU A 72 -4.03 15.78 -5.52
N THR A 73 -5.19 15.85 -6.15
CA THR A 73 -6.31 16.69 -5.69
C THR A 73 -6.90 16.19 -4.36
N TYR A 74 -6.94 14.89 -4.16
CA TYR A 74 -7.59 14.29 -3.00
C TYR A 74 -6.60 13.77 -1.94
N ALA A 75 -5.29 13.85 -2.16
CA ALA A 75 -4.29 13.46 -1.16
C ALA A 75 -4.43 14.23 0.18
N PRO A 76 -4.71 15.55 0.22
CA PRO A 76 -4.95 16.25 1.49
C PRO A 76 -6.11 15.65 2.29
N LEU A 77 -7.20 15.27 1.62
CA LEU A 77 -8.37 14.65 2.24
C LEU A 77 -8.04 13.25 2.75
N GLU A 78 -7.28 12.45 1.97
CA GLU A 78 -6.83 11.13 2.40
C GLU A 78 -5.97 11.21 3.65
N ILE A 79 -4.95 12.07 3.65
CA ILE A 79 -4.05 12.30 4.78
C ILE A 79 -4.85 12.68 6.04
N ALA A 80 -5.75 13.67 5.94
CA ALA A 80 -6.56 14.12 7.07
C ALA A 80 -7.41 12.98 7.67
N ARG A 81 -8.01 12.13 6.84
CA ARG A 81 -8.80 10.98 7.30
C ARG A 81 -7.94 9.89 7.94
N VAL A 82 -6.77 9.62 7.37
CA VAL A 82 -5.80 8.67 7.91
C VAL A 82 -5.32 9.12 9.28
N GLU A 83 -4.93 10.38 9.42
CA GLU A 83 -4.49 10.96 10.69
C GLU A 83 -5.61 10.94 11.75
N ALA A 84 -6.84 11.27 11.38
CA ALA A 84 -7.99 11.20 12.28
C ALA A 84 -8.22 9.77 12.82
N ASN A 85 -8.10 8.75 11.97
CA ASN A 85 -8.23 7.35 12.38
C ASN A 85 -7.00 6.82 13.14
N LEU A 86 -5.85 7.48 13.04
CA LEU A 86 -4.61 7.13 13.76
C LEU A 86 -4.36 8.06 14.97
N ALA A 87 -5.36 8.80 15.45
CA ALA A 87 -5.19 9.77 16.52
C ALA A 87 -4.70 9.17 17.86
N SER A 88 -4.84 7.86 18.07
CA SER A 88 -4.24 7.14 19.21
C SER A 88 -2.75 6.86 19.05
N CYS A 89 -2.18 7.06 17.86
CA CYS A 89 -0.76 6.90 17.56
C CYS A 89 -0.02 8.23 17.70
N LYS A 90 1.29 8.16 17.96
CA LYS A 90 2.18 9.31 17.76
C LYS A 90 2.42 9.46 16.26
N ILE A 91 1.75 10.42 15.63
CA ILE A 91 1.88 10.67 14.20
C ILE A 91 3.06 11.59 13.91
N THR A 92 3.84 11.25 12.90
CA THR A 92 4.87 12.10 12.29
C THR A 92 4.44 12.41 10.86
N PRO A 93 3.81 13.57 10.61
CA PRO A 93 3.37 13.94 9.26
C PRO A 93 4.52 14.54 8.45
N ALA A 94 4.54 14.23 7.16
CA ALA A 94 5.37 14.88 6.16
C ALA A 94 4.51 15.18 4.93
N THR A 95 4.02 16.39 4.84
CA THR A 95 3.14 16.88 3.76
C THR A 95 3.78 18.04 3.02
N GLU A 96 3.29 18.32 1.84
CA GLU A 96 3.75 19.43 1.01
C GLU A 96 5.28 19.42 0.83
N ALA A 97 5.96 20.53 1.05
CA ALA A 97 7.41 20.63 0.90
C ALA A 97 8.23 19.66 1.78
N ARG A 98 7.63 19.12 2.85
CA ARG A 98 8.29 18.14 3.72
C ARG A 98 8.16 16.70 3.24
N ALA A 99 7.22 16.40 2.33
CA ALA A 99 7.01 15.07 1.79
C ALA A 99 8.13 14.69 0.80
N THR A 100 9.38 14.60 1.24
CA THR A 100 10.57 14.40 0.38
C THR A 100 11.19 13.02 0.58
N PRO A 101 11.92 12.47 -0.42
CA PRO A 101 12.72 11.25 -0.24
C PRO A 101 13.73 11.37 0.90
N SER A 102 14.33 12.53 1.06
CA SER A 102 15.28 12.83 2.14
C SER A 102 14.61 12.72 3.50
N PHE A 103 13.39 13.27 3.66
CA PHE A 103 12.64 13.16 4.91
C PHE A 103 12.43 11.69 5.29
N TYR A 104 11.96 10.84 4.36
CA TYR A 104 11.77 9.41 4.63
C TYR A 104 13.05 8.76 5.15
N ARG A 105 14.19 9.00 4.47
CA ARG A 105 15.48 8.39 4.87
C ARG A 105 15.94 8.84 6.27
N HIS A 106 15.74 10.10 6.63
CA HIS A 106 16.20 10.66 7.91
C HIS A 106 15.19 10.51 9.07
N ALA A 107 13.93 10.14 8.78
CA ALA A 107 12.90 9.93 9.80
C ALA A 107 13.15 8.69 10.68
N ASN A 108 14.20 7.89 10.40
CA ASN A 108 14.43 6.59 11.03
C ASN A 108 13.18 5.69 10.92
N PRO A 109 12.82 5.20 9.71
CA PRO A 109 11.58 4.48 9.47
C PRO A 109 11.36 3.24 10.35
N ARG A 110 12.44 2.65 10.88
CA ARG A 110 12.39 1.50 11.81
C ARG A 110 11.58 1.78 13.09
N GLN A 111 11.43 3.04 13.49
CA GLN A 111 10.71 3.39 14.73
C GLN A 111 9.20 3.39 14.58
N PHE A 112 8.67 3.36 13.34
CA PHE A 112 7.24 3.44 13.09
C PHE A 112 6.61 2.06 12.93
N SER A 113 5.46 1.87 13.59
CA SER A 113 4.64 0.68 13.44
C SER A 113 3.73 0.73 12.21
N ILE A 114 3.39 1.93 11.76
CA ILE A 114 2.61 2.18 10.55
C ILE A 114 3.33 3.21 9.70
N ILE A 115 3.40 2.95 8.38
CA ILE A 115 3.89 3.91 7.40
C ILE A 115 2.83 4.03 6.30
N HIS A 116 2.40 5.25 6.00
CA HIS A 116 1.40 5.52 4.96
C HIS A 116 1.96 6.51 3.94
N PHE A 117 1.87 6.14 2.66
CA PHE A 117 2.16 7.01 1.53
C PHE A 117 0.90 7.31 0.76
N SER A 118 0.62 8.60 0.51
CA SER A 118 -0.39 9.08 -0.44
C SER A 118 0.30 9.95 -1.48
N ALA A 119 0.68 9.33 -2.62
CA ALA A 119 1.57 9.93 -3.61
C ALA A 119 1.39 9.31 -5.00
N HIS A 120 2.01 9.88 -6.03
CA HIS A 120 2.16 9.18 -7.30
C HIS A 120 3.14 8.02 -7.20
N GLY A 121 2.92 6.97 -8.02
CA GLY A 121 3.84 5.86 -8.20
C GLY A 121 4.27 5.72 -9.66
N GLU A 122 5.53 5.45 -9.89
CA GLU A 122 6.10 5.14 -11.20
C GLU A 122 6.64 3.71 -11.20
N ALA A 123 6.05 2.84 -12.01
CA ALA A 123 6.53 1.47 -12.17
C ALA A 123 7.56 1.37 -13.29
N ASN A 124 8.68 0.71 -13.04
CA ASN A 124 9.70 0.44 -14.05
C ASN A 124 9.77 -1.05 -14.38
N PRO A 125 9.14 -1.52 -15.49
CA PRO A 125 9.12 -2.94 -15.84
C PRO A 125 10.49 -3.49 -16.25
N LYS A 126 11.43 -2.67 -16.69
CA LYS A 126 12.78 -3.10 -17.11
C LYS A 126 13.71 -3.26 -15.91
N SER A 127 13.57 -2.39 -14.92
CA SER A 127 14.35 -2.37 -13.69
C SER A 127 13.42 -2.11 -12.50
N PRO A 128 12.73 -3.12 -11.93
CA PRO A 128 11.70 -2.93 -10.90
C PRO A 128 12.19 -2.25 -9.62
N LEU A 129 13.46 -2.38 -9.29
CA LEU A 129 14.07 -1.68 -8.16
C LEU A 129 14.25 -0.17 -8.42
N ASP A 130 14.12 0.26 -9.68
CA ASP A 130 14.07 1.67 -10.08
C ASP A 130 12.64 2.22 -10.16
N SER A 131 11.63 1.42 -9.79
CA SER A 131 10.29 1.95 -9.53
C SER A 131 10.34 2.98 -8.40
N ALA A 132 9.53 4.03 -8.47
CA ALA A 132 9.64 5.17 -7.56
C ALA A 132 8.28 5.61 -6.99
N ILE A 133 8.25 5.95 -5.69
CA ILE A 133 7.23 6.81 -5.11
C ILE A 133 7.66 8.25 -5.38
N ILE A 134 6.76 9.05 -5.95
CA ILE A 134 7.03 10.42 -6.34
C ILE A 134 6.65 11.33 -5.18
N LEU A 135 7.62 12.02 -4.66
CA LEU A 135 7.51 12.93 -3.53
C LEU A 135 7.88 14.35 -3.94
N SER A 136 7.83 15.27 -3.00
CA SER A 136 8.16 16.67 -3.25
C SER A 136 9.63 16.84 -3.63
N PRO A 137 9.92 17.68 -4.63
CA PRO A 137 11.28 17.97 -5.02
C PRO A 137 12.10 18.64 -3.90
N GLN A 138 13.29 18.12 -3.67
CA GLN A 138 14.29 18.72 -2.80
C GLN A 138 15.67 18.49 -3.43
N ASP A 139 16.42 19.56 -3.69
CA ASP A 139 17.76 19.52 -4.31
C ASP A 139 17.80 18.69 -5.61
N GLY A 140 16.74 18.78 -6.42
CA GLY A 140 16.58 18.02 -7.66
C GLY A 140 16.14 16.57 -7.49
N ALA A 141 16.05 16.04 -6.26
CA ALA A 141 15.59 14.70 -5.97
C ALA A 141 14.11 14.70 -5.54
N PHE A 142 13.28 13.89 -6.21
CA PHE A 142 11.86 13.74 -5.90
C PHE A 142 11.38 12.27 -5.95
N LYS A 143 12.27 11.34 -6.29
CA LYS A 143 11.98 9.92 -6.39
C LYS A 143 12.53 9.17 -5.19
N LEU A 144 11.66 8.46 -4.46
CA LEU A 144 12.05 7.43 -3.51
C LEU A 144 12.00 6.10 -4.25
N TYR A 145 13.15 5.52 -4.55
CA TYR A 145 13.23 4.28 -5.30
C TYR A 145 13.04 3.03 -4.42
N ALA A 146 12.52 1.96 -5.01
CA ALA A 146 12.37 0.67 -4.31
C ALA A 146 13.71 0.14 -3.79
N ARG A 147 14.82 0.31 -4.54
CA ARG A 147 16.18 -0.03 -4.08
C ARG A 147 16.59 0.72 -2.81
N ASP A 148 16.21 2.00 -2.70
CA ASP A 148 16.54 2.79 -1.50
C ASP A 148 15.80 2.29 -0.25
N VAL A 149 14.57 1.78 -0.45
CA VAL A 149 13.74 1.23 0.63
C VAL A 149 14.35 -0.04 1.21
N ILE A 150 14.90 -0.93 0.37
CA ILE A 150 15.47 -2.21 0.80
C ILE A 150 16.60 -2.01 1.81
N ASP A 151 17.40 -0.97 1.60
CA ASP A 151 18.58 -0.67 2.44
C ASP A 151 18.23 -0.01 3.78
N ILE A 152 16.94 0.30 4.01
CA ILE A 152 16.46 0.95 5.24
C ILE A 152 15.63 -0.05 6.06
N PRO A 153 16.22 -0.66 7.13
CA PRO A 153 15.50 -1.65 7.94
C PRO A 153 14.23 -1.08 8.56
N LEU A 154 13.17 -1.90 8.54
CA LEU A 154 11.87 -1.59 9.10
C LEU A 154 11.50 -2.55 10.24
N SER A 155 10.58 -2.10 11.09
CA SER A 155 9.86 -2.93 12.07
C SER A 155 8.35 -2.64 11.99
N ALA A 156 7.90 -2.13 10.84
CA ALA A 156 6.52 -1.73 10.63
C ALA A 156 5.61 -2.96 10.53
N ASP A 157 4.50 -2.93 11.25
CA ASP A 157 3.44 -3.91 11.07
C ASP A 157 2.70 -3.69 9.74
N LEU A 158 2.56 -2.42 9.34
CA LEU A 158 1.87 -2.05 8.12
C LEU A 158 2.59 -0.94 7.36
N VAL A 159 2.76 -1.16 6.05
CA VAL A 159 3.07 -0.10 5.09
C VAL A 159 1.93 -0.01 4.09
N THR A 160 1.36 1.17 3.90
CA THR A 160 0.33 1.45 2.90
C THR A 160 0.91 2.35 1.81
N ILE A 161 0.78 1.92 0.56
CA ILE A 161 1.20 2.67 -0.61
C ILE A 161 -0.04 2.98 -1.44
N SER A 162 -0.68 4.10 -1.12
CA SER A 162 -1.80 4.65 -1.89
C SER A 162 -1.22 5.38 -3.12
N ALA A 163 -0.78 4.57 -4.09
CA ALA A 163 -0.12 5.02 -5.31
C ALA A 163 -0.38 4.03 -6.46
N CYS A 164 -0.20 4.49 -7.69
CA CYS A 164 -0.32 3.65 -8.87
C CYS A 164 0.74 2.54 -8.88
N ARG A 165 0.32 1.30 -9.20
CA ARG A 165 1.22 0.13 -9.38
C ARG A 165 2.27 -0.09 -8.28
N GLY A 166 1.90 0.22 -7.04
CA GLY A 166 2.80 0.06 -5.89
C GLY A 166 3.17 -1.39 -5.57
N ALA A 167 2.40 -2.38 -6.04
CA ALA A 167 2.66 -3.80 -5.78
C ALA A 167 3.93 -4.30 -6.47
N GLY A 168 4.12 -3.95 -7.74
CA GLY A 168 5.28 -4.36 -8.50
C GLY A 168 5.07 -4.25 -10.01
N SER A 169 6.13 -4.45 -10.77
CA SER A 169 6.13 -4.26 -12.22
C SER A 169 6.68 -5.45 -13.00
N ARG A 170 7.37 -6.40 -12.37
CA ARG A 170 7.95 -7.57 -13.02
C ARG A 170 8.02 -8.77 -12.08
N VAL A 171 7.72 -9.96 -12.62
CA VAL A 171 7.85 -11.24 -11.93
C VAL A 171 9.24 -11.82 -12.16
N TYR A 172 9.89 -12.26 -11.09
CA TYR A 172 11.17 -12.97 -11.13
C TYR A 172 11.01 -14.37 -10.54
N SER A 173 11.70 -15.34 -11.13
CA SER A 173 11.69 -16.72 -10.64
C SER A 173 12.20 -16.79 -9.19
N GLY A 174 11.41 -17.39 -8.30
CA GLY A 174 11.71 -17.52 -6.88
C GLY A 174 11.49 -16.29 -6.00
N GLU A 175 11.37 -15.08 -6.58
CA GLU A 175 11.16 -13.83 -5.84
C GLU A 175 9.74 -13.25 -6.03
N GLY A 176 9.01 -13.73 -7.04
CA GLY A 176 7.67 -13.26 -7.34
C GLY A 176 7.63 -11.88 -7.99
N LEU A 177 6.57 -11.12 -7.70
CA LEU A 177 6.38 -9.77 -8.23
C LEU A 177 7.27 -8.78 -7.49
N VAL A 178 8.30 -8.28 -8.15
CA VAL A 178 9.25 -7.31 -7.59
C VAL A 178 8.79 -5.88 -7.84
N GLY A 179 8.80 -5.08 -6.80
CA GLY A 179 8.42 -3.68 -6.78
C GLY A 179 8.36 -3.19 -5.34
N PHE A 180 7.52 -2.20 -5.04
CA PHE A 180 7.48 -1.63 -3.69
C PHE A 180 6.96 -2.60 -2.63
N ALA A 181 5.91 -3.39 -2.91
CA ALA A 181 5.42 -4.35 -1.94
C ALA A 181 6.53 -5.32 -1.51
N TRP A 182 7.26 -5.87 -2.50
CA TRP A 182 8.40 -6.73 -2.24
C TRP A 182 9.53 -6.01 -1.48
N ALA A 183 9.85 -4.76 -1.89
CA ALA A 183 10.93 -3.98 -1.26
C ALA A 183 10.65 -3.70 0.23
N PHE A 184 9.43 -3.29 0.57
CA PHE A 184 9.05 -3.05 1.96
C PHE A 184 8.99 -4.34 2.79
N LEU A 185 8.51 -5.46 2.23
CA LEU A 185 8.55 -6.76 2.91
C LEU A 185 10.00 -7.21 3.17
N LYS A 186 10.90 -7.05 2.18
CA LYS A 186 12.34 -7.34 2.34
C LYS A 186 12.99 -6.44 3.39
N ALA A 187 12.64 -5.15 3.44
CA ALA A 187 13.11 -4.20 4.45
C ALA A 187 12.63 -4.54 5.87
N GLY A 188 11.58 -5.35 6.03
CA GLY A 188 11.10 -5.84 7.32
C GLY A 188 9.65 -5.50 7.68
N ALA A 189 8.86 -4.96 6.76
CA ALA A 189 7.42 -4.80 6.97
C ALA A 189 6.71 -6.16 7.05
N HIS A 190 5.67 -6.27 7.89
CA HIS A 190 4.86 -7.49 8.00
C HIS A 190 3.74 -7.53 6.95
N HIS A 191 3.09 -6.38 6.74
CA HIS A 191 2.01 -6.21 5.79
C HIS A 191 2.30 -5.01 4.89
N VAL A 192 2.02 -5.14 3.60
CA VAL A 192 2.10 -4.02 2.65
C VAL A 192 0.80 -3.96 1.86
N VAL A 193 0.08 -2.85 1.94
CA VAL A 193 -1.05 -2.55 1.06
C VAL A 193 -0.53 -1.74 -0.12
N ALA A 194 -0.73 -2.25 -1.34
CA ALA A 194 -0.23 -1.60 -2.54
C ALA A 194 -1.12 -1.85 -3.75
N GLY A 195 -1.11 -0.94 -4.71
CA GLY A 195 -1.91 -1.03 -5.94
C GLY A 195 -1.32 -2.01 -6.94
N LEU A 196 -2.10 -2.99 -7.39
CA LEU A 196 -1.76 -3.90 -8.49
C LEU A 196 -1.87 -3.20 -9.86
N TRP A 197 -2.82 -2.27 -9.98
CA TRP A 197 -2.97 -1.36 -11.11
C TRP A 197 -3.20 0.07 -10.62
N ASP A 198 -3.43 1.00 -11.53
CA ASP A 198 -3.55 2.41 -11.20
C ASP A 198 -4.72 2.68 -10.26
N VAL A 199 -4.43 3.30 -9.13
CA VAL A 199 -5.38 3.66 -8.09
C VAL A 199 -5.95 5.06 -8.39
N THR A 200 -7.26 5.21 -8.28
CA THR A 200 -7.90 6.52 -8.47
C THR A 200 -7.77 7.40 -7.23
N ASP A 201 -7.14 8.55 -7.37
CA ASP A 201 -7.03 9.59 -6.33
C ASP A 201 -8.39 9.91 -5.67
N ARG A 202 -9.49 9.90 -6.46
CA ARG A 202 -10.85 10.22 -5.97
C ARG A 202 -11.43 9.19 -4.99
N SER A 203 -11.10 7.89 -5.11
CA SER A 203 -11.71 6.83 -4.28
C SER A 203 -10.87 6.43 -3.08
N THR A 204 -9.58 6.75 -3.08
CA THR A 204 -8.66 6.35 -2.02
C THR A 204 -8.97 6.96 -0.65
N PRO A 205 -9.43 8.22 -0.52
CA PRO A 205 -9.81 8.76 0.78
C PRO A 205 -10.91 7.95 1.48
N ASP A 206 -11.92 7.47 0.71
CA ASP A 206 -12.99 6.65 1.27
C ASP A 206 -12.52 5.23 1.62
N MET A 207 -11.65 4.65 0.80
CA MET A 207 -11.05 3.35 1.05
C MET A 207 -10.18 3.39 2.30
N MET A 208 -9.26 4.36 2.40
CA MET A 208 -8.33 4.48 3.52
C MET A 208 -9.03 4.86 4.82
N ASP A 209 -10.04 5.73 4.78
CA ASP A 209 -10.87 6.02 5.96
C ASP A 209 -11.49 4.74 6.55
N ARG A 210 -12.12 3.92 5.71
CA ARG A 210 -12.75 2.66 6.14
C ARG A 210 -11.71 1.64 6.63
N PHE A 211 -10.58 1.55 5.95
CA PHE A 211 -9.49 0.64 6.28
C PHE A 211 -8.90 0.95 7.66
N TYR A 212 -8.46 2.19 7.89
CA TYR A 212 -7.88 2.58 9.17
C TYR A 212 -8.90 2.59 10.31
N ARG A 213 -10.16 2.91 10.04
CA ARG A 213 -11.25 2.80 11.03
C ARG A 213 -11.46 1.34 11.46
N ALA A 214 -11.42 0.39 10.54
CA ALA A 214 -11.52 -1.03 10.88
C ALA A 214 -10.31 -1.51 11.69
N MET A 215 -9.09 -1.04 11.38
CA MET A 215 -7.91 -1.30 12.20
C MET A 215 -8.03 -0.72 13.61
N GLN A 216 -8.53 0.52 13.74
CA GLN A 216 -8.80 1.13 15.05
C GLN A 216 -9.81 0.33 15.87
N ALA A 217 -10.79 -0.31 15.21
CA ALA A 217 -11.74 -1.23 15.83
C ALA A 217 -11.14 -2.61 16.19
N GLY A 218 -9.83 -2.81 16.02
CA GLY A 218 -9.10 -4.02 16.41
C GLY A 218 -9.01 -5.09 15.33
N GLN A 219 -9.41 -4.81 14.08
CA GLN A 219 -9.23 -5.75 12.98
C GLN A 219 -7.74 -5.86 12.59
N THR A 220 -7.33 -7.05 12.13
CA THR A 220 -6.01 -7.20 11.51
C THR A 220 -5.93 -6.39 10.21
N PRO A 221 -4.73 -6.00 9.72
CA PRO A 221 -4.62 -5.29 8.43
C PRO A 221 -5.31 -6.03 7.27
N VAL A 222 -5.24 -7.37 7.26
CA VAL A 222 -5.87 -8.19 6.22
C VAL A 222 -7.40 -8.11 6.28
N ASP A 223 -7.96 -8.26 7.47
CA ASP A 223 -9.42 -8.19 7.66
C ASP A 223 -9.94 -6.76 7.48
N ALA A 224 -9.20 -5.77 7.94
CA ALA A 224 -9.54 -4.36 7.80
C ALA A 224 -9.65 -3.95 6.32
N LEU A 225 -8.70 -4.40 5.47
CA LEU A 225 -8.77 -4.10 4.04
C LEU A 225 -9.99 -4.79 3.39
N ARG A 226 -10.30 -6.03 3.76
CA ARG A 226 -11.52 -6.71 3.31
C ARG A 226 -12.77 -5.93 3.72
N VAL A 227 -12.88 -5.51 4.97
CA VAL A 227 -14.02 -4.71 5.48
C VAL A 227 -14.19 -3.44 4.67
N ALA A 228 -13.12 -2.70 4.40
CA ALA A 228 -13.15 -1.49 3.60
C ALA A 228 -13.65 -1.75 2.17
N LYS A 229 -13.13 -2.79 1.52
CA LYS A 229 -13.53 -3.18 0.16
C LYS A 229 -14.97 -3.65 0.08
N LEU A 230 -15.42 -4.48 1.02
CA LEU A 230 -16.82 -4.94 1.06
C LEU A 230 -17.81 -3.77 1.23
N ALA A 231 -17.43 -2.76 2.00
CA ALA A 231 -18.25 -1.55 2.12
C ALA A 231 -18.33 -0.79 0.79
N MET A 232 -17.28 -0.79 -0.03
CA MET A 232 -17.32 -0.21 -1.37
C MET A 232 -18.10 -1.08 -2.36
N VAL A 233 -17.93 -2.40 -2.33
CA VAL A 233 -18.74 -3.34 -3.15
C VAL A 233 -20.24 -3.11 -2.95
N ARG A 234 -20.65 -2.82 -1.71
CA ARG A 234 -22.05 -2.60 -1.31
C ARG A 234 -22.51 -1.15 -1.47
N ALA A 235 -21.64 -0.24 -1.92
CA ALA A 235 -21.99 1.16 -2.09
C ALA A 235 -22.99 1.35 -3.24
N GLU A 236 -23.88 2.31 -3.10
CA GLU A 236 -24.89 2.64 -4.14
C GLU A 236 -24.34 3.55 -5.26
N ASN A 237 -23.06 3.93 -5.19
CA ASN A 237 -22.40 4.81 -6.13
C ASN A 237 -21.43 4.05 -7.06
N ALA A 238 -20.73 4.79 -7.93
CA ALA A 238 -19.77 4.22 -8.88
C ALA A 238 -18.64 3.42 -8.24
N PHE A 239 -18.32 3.68 -6.97
CA PHE A 239 -17.22 3.02 -6.25
C PHE A 239 -17.47 1.51 -6.00
N ARG A 240 -18.69 1.01 -6.22
CA ARG A 240 -18.99 -0.43 -6.20
C ARG A 240 -18.28 -1.25 -7.29
N LYS A 241 -17.78 -0.59 -8.35
CA LYS A 241 -17.08 -1.29 -9.45
C LYS A 241 -15.71 -1.75 -9.01
N PRO A 242 -15.24 -2.96 -9.39
CA PRO A 242 -13.92 -3.49 -9.05
C PRO A 242 -12.75 -2.55 -9.38
N TYR A 243 -12.91 -1.71 -10.39
CA TYR A 243 -11.95 -0.69 -10.75
C TYR A 243 -11.53 0.22 -9.58
N TYR A 244 -12.44 0.51 -8.63
CA TYR A 244 -12.20 1.43 -7.52
C TYR A 244 -11.70 0.75 -6.25
N TRP A 245 -12.11 -0.49 -5.96
CA TRP A 245 -11.74 -1.19 -4.73
C TRP A 245 -10.74 -2.33 -4.96
N GLY A 246 -10.70 -2.87 -6.18
CA GLY A 246 -9.81 -3.98 -6.54
C GLY A 246 -8.32 -3.63 -6.63
N PRO A 247 -7.90 -2.38 -6.99
CA PRO A 247 -6.48 -2.12 -7.18
C PRO A 247 -5.61 -2.46 -5.98
N LEU A 248 -6.03 -2.05 -4.79
CA LEU A 248 -5.25 -2.25 -3.58
C LEU A 248 -5.32 -3.71 -3.13
N GLN A 249 -4.18 -4.33 -2.98
CA GLN A 249 -4.03 -5.68 -2.41
C GLN A 249 -3.17 -5.63 -1.16
N ILE A 250 -3.34 -6.62 -0.27
CA ILE A 250 -2.46 -6.78 0.88
C ILE A 250 -1.47 -7.90 0.62
N TYR A 251 -0.20 -7.54 0.74
CA TYR A 251 0.94 -8.43 0.63
C TYR A 251 1.47 -8.73 2.02
N ILE A 252 1.81 -10.00 2.27
CA ILE A 252 2.27 -10.48 3.57
C ILE A 252 3.59 -11.24 3.45
N ARG A 253 4.25 -11.32 4.60
CA ARG A 253 5.45 -12.12 4.78
C ARG A 253 5.13 -13.39 5.59
#